data_39a8180800b00d895d949ac922c5c5d1
#
_entry.id   39a8180800b00d895d949ac922c5c5d1
#
_cell.length_a   1.000
_cell.length_b   1.000
_cell.length_c   1.000
_cell.angle_alpha   90.00
_cell.angle_beta   90.00
_cell.angle_gamma   90.00
#
_symmetry.space_group_name_H-M   'P 1'
#
loop_
_entity.id
_entity.type
_entity.pdbx_description
1 polymer ?
#
loop_
_entity_poly.entity_id
_entity_poly.type
_entity_poly.pdbx_seq_one_letter_code
_entity_poly.pdbx_strand_id
1 'polypeptide(L)'
;MVHEQIETRGVRDPRVLEAMRTVPRHLFVGAEWISQAHADCPLAIGHGQTISQPYIVAAMAEALELTGSERVLEVGSGCGYMAAVLSTLALQVYGVELEPELHERAVRILARVGCSNVSLACGDGAQGWPEHAPFDAIVLSCAATGIPAEPWLQLAMGGRIILPMGAPQETQELILVRKTPRGSRITRMMPVSFVPLRKDRDLPC
;
A
#
# COMPACT_ATOMS: atom_id res chain seq x y z
N MET A 1 -10.85 -9.56 14.09
CA MET A 1 -10.41 -8.59 13.07
C MET A 1 -11.17 -8.77 11.74
N VAL A 2 -10.93 -9.85 10.95
CA VAL A 2 -11.45 -9.90 9.58
C VAL A 2 -12.97 -9.81 9.52
N HIS A 3 -13.69 -10.66 10.24
CA HIS A 3 -15.15 -10.63 10.22
C HIS A 3 -15.72 -9.31 10.76
N GLU A 4 -15.32 -8.88 11.96
CA GLU A 4 -15.94 -7.75 12.67
C GLU A 4 -15.52 -6.37 12.15
N GLN A 5 -14.29 -6.24 11.64
CA GLN A 5 -13.74 -4.94 11.27
C GLN A 5 -13.68 -4.71 9.74
N ILE A 6 -13.70 -5.78 8.94
CA ILE A 6 -13.48 -5.72 7.50
C ILE A 6 -14.75 -6.16 6.74
N GLU A 7 -15.17 -7.40 6.92
CA GLU A 7 -16.29 -7.98 6.20
C GLU A 7 -17.62 -7.27 6.51
N THR A 8 -17.92 -6.97 7.78
CA THR A 8 -19.14 -6.23 8.19
C THR A 8 -19.16 -4.79 7.66
N ARG A 9 -18.01 -4.22 7.29
CA ARG A 9 -17.89 -2.88 6.72
C ARG A 9 -17.89 -2.86 5.18
N GLY A 10 -18.20 -3.98 4.55
CA GLY A 10 -18.51 -4.04 3.12
C GLY A 10 -17.43 -4.58 2.20
N VAL A 11 -16.25 -4.97 2.69
CA VAL A 11 -15.26 -5.74 1.90
C VAL A 11 -15.83 -7.13 1.64
N ARG A 12 -15.88 -7.56 0.36
CA ARG A 12 -16.57 -8.77 -0.08
C ARG A 12 -15.70 -9.74 -0.86
N ASP A 13 -14.60 -9.29 -1.47
CA ASP A 13 -13.71 -10.19 -2.23
C ASP A 13 -13.15 -11.28 -1.30
N PRO A 14 -13.52 -12.59 -1.54
CA PRO A 14 -13.10 -13.67 -0.67
C PRO A 14 -11.57 -13.85 -0.64
N ARG A 15 -10.86 -13.49 -1.71
CA ARG A 15 -9.40 -13.57 -1.78
C ARG A 15 -8.76 -12.50 -0.90
N VAL A 16 -9.32 -11.29 -0.88
CA VAL A 16 -8.87 -10.22 0.02
C VAL A 16 -9.13 -10.62 1.48
N LEU A 17 -10.32 -11.12 1.79
CA LEU A 17 -10.64 -11.59 3.14
C LEU A 17 -9.72 -12.74 3.58
N GLU A 18 -9.37 -13.65 2.68
CA GLU A 18 -8.43 -14.74 2.97
C GLU A 18 -6.99 -14.22 3.15
N ALA A 19 -6.53 -13.29 2.31
CA ALA A 19 -5.25 -12.61 2.49
C ALA A 19 -5.14 -11.96 3.88
N MET A 20 -6.19 -11.25 4.31
CA MET A 20 -6.25 -10.61 5.63
C MET A 20 -6.31 -11.59 6.81
N ARG A 21 -6.73 -12.85 6.59
CA ARG A 21 -6.70 -13.92 7.59
C ARG A 21 -5.32 -14.58 7.69
N THR A 22 -4.67 -14.78 6.56
CA THR A 22 -3.45 -15.60 6.44
C THR A 22 -2.17 -14.81 6.66
N VAL A 23 -2.12 -13.53 6.22
CA VAL A 23 -0.93 -12.70 6.44
C VAL A 23 -0.81 -12.30 7.91
N PRO A 24 0.27 -12.73 8.62
CA PRO A 24 0.38 -12.59 10.07
C PRO A 24 0.77 -11.16 10.47
N ARG A 25 -0.22 -10.26 10.51
CA ARG A 25 -0.03 -8.81 10.75
C ARG A 25 0.83 -8.50 11.98
N HIS A 26 0.73 -9.32 13.04
CA HIS A 26 1.50 -9.13 14.27
C HIS A 26 3.02 -9.24 14.09
N LEU A 27 3.50 -9.82 12.98
CA LEU A 27 4.93 -9.86 12.66
C LEU A 27 5.45 -8.56 12.03
N PHE A 28 4.55 -7.67 11.58
CA PHE A 28 4.89 -6.41 10.91
C PHE A 28 4.89 -5.20 11.86
N VAL A 29 4.59 -5.40 13.13
CA VAL A 29 4.63 -4.35 14.17
C VAL A 29 5.79 -4.55 15.13
N GLY A 30 6.12 -3.53 15.92
CA GLY A 30 7.08 -3.63 17.01
C GLY A 30 6.55 -4.51 18.15
N ALA A 31 7.45 -5.01 19.00
CA ALA A 31 7.10 -5.89 20.13
C ALA A 31 6.08 -5.23 21.08
N GLU A 32 6.17 -3.92 21.25
CA GLU A 32 5.29 -3.10 22.08
C GLU A 32 3.83 -3.05 21.54
N TRP A 33 3.63 -3.32 20.25
CA TRP A 33 2.32 -3.26 19.59
C TRP A 33 1.69 -4.62 19.30
N ILE A 34 2.36 -5.75 19.62
CA ILE A 34 1.87 -7.10 19.28
C ILE A 34 0.46 -7.34 19.82
N SER A 35 0.16 -6.93 21.07
CA SER A 35 -1.17 -7.09 21.68
C SER A 35 -2.26 -6.30 20.97
N GLN A 36 -1.91 -5.22 20.25
CA GLN A 36 -2.81 -4.34 19.51
C GLN A 36 -2.73 -4.55 18.00
N ALA A 37 -1.90 -5.49 17.52
CA ALA A 37 -1.66 -5.68 16.08
C ALA A 37 -2.94 -5.85 15.24
N HIS A 38 -4.00 -6.38 15.84
CA HIS A 38 -5.28 -6.62 15.17
C HIS A 38 -6.38 -5.61 15.56
N ALA A 39 -6.02 -4.51 16.25
CA ALA A 39 -6.94 -3.41 16.53
C ALA A 39 -7.28 -2.64 15.24
N ASP A 40 -8.49 -2.05 15.19
CA ASP A 40 -8.99 -1.30 14.03
C ASP A 40 -8.43 0.13 13.97
N CYS A 41 -7.12 0.23 14.04
CA CYS A 41 -6.39 1.49 14.01
C CYS A 41 -5.02 1.34 13.34
N PRO A 42 -4.40 2.44 12.87
CA PRO A 42 -3.00 2.47 12.49
C PRO A 42 -2.12 2.32 13.74
N LEU A 43 -0.93 1.73 13.60
CA LEU A 43 0.06 1.58 14.67
C LEU A 43 1.42 2.10 14.21
N ALA A 44 2.18 2.69 15.14
CA ALA A 44 3.52 3.19 14.84
C ALA A 44 4.49 2.04 14.48
N ILE A 45 5.33 2.27 13.45
CA ILE A 45 6.37 1.34 13.02
C ILE A 45 7.79 1.94 13.11
N GLY A 46 7.92 3.11 13.68
CA GLY A 46 9.16 3.89 13.73
C GLY A 46 9.22 4.98 12.65
N HIS A 47 10.20 5.85 12.73
CA HIS A 47 10.49 6.93 11.76
C HIS A 47 9.30 7.85 11.46
N GLY A 48 8.38 8.01 12.42
CA GLY A 48 7.14 8.76 12.21
C GLY A 48 6.15 8.09 11.25
N GLN A 49 6.38 6.82 10.89
CA GLN A 49 5.53 6.06 9.96
C GLN A 49 4.60 5.09 10.71
N THR A 50 3.57 4.62 10.01
CA THR A 50 2.57 3.72 10.57
C THR A 50 2.26 2.55 9.64
N ILE A 51 1.92 1.39 10.23
CA ILE A 51 1.17 0.35 9.51
C ILE A 51 -0.30 0.79 9.46
N SER A 52 -0.88 0.81 8.27
CA SER A 52 -2.27 1.26 8.07
C SER A 52 -3.28 0.39 8.82
N GLN A 53 -4.43 0.98 9.18
CA GLN A 53 -5.58 0.28 9.75
C GLN A 53 -5.96 -0.96 8.91
N PRO A 54 -6.29 -2.11 9.52
CA PRO A 54 -6.63 -3.33 8.78
C PRO A 54 -7.74 -3.14 7.73
N TYR A 55 -8.81 -2.42 8.10
CA TYR A 55 -9.91 -2.14 7.17
C TYR A 55 -9.45 -1.36 5.93
N ILE A 56 -8.58 -0.38 6.10
CA ILE A 56 -8.09 0.46 4.99
C ILE A 56 -7.22 -0.39 4.04
N VAL A 57 -6.34 -1.25 4.58
CA VAL A 57 -5.54 -2.19 3.77
C VAL A 57 -6.44 -3.07 2.91
N ALA A 58 -7.48 -3.66 3.53
CA ALA A 58 -8.43 -4.52 2.82
C ALA A 58 -9.23 -3.76 1.76
N ALA A 59 -9.75 -2.57 2.09
CA ALA A 59 -10.50 -1.73 1.16
C ALA A 59 -9.66 -1.27 -0.04
N MET A 60 -8.39 -0.93 0.19
CA MET A 60 -7.46 -0.59 -0.89
C MET A 60 -7.15 -1.81 -1.77
N ALA A 61 -6.89 -2.98 -1.18
CA ALA A 61 -6.64 -4.21 -1.92
C ALA A 61 -7.86 -4.63 -2.77
N GLU A 62 -9.07 -4.58 -2.21
CA GLU A 62 -10.31 -4.90 -2.94
C GLU A 62 -10.56 -3.96 -4.11
N ALA A 63 -10.36 -2.64 -3.92
CA ALA A 63 -10.58 -1.64 -4.95
C ALA A 63 -9.67 -1.82 -6.18
N LEU A 64 -8.54 -2.48 -5.99
CA LEU A 64 -7.66 -2.82 -7.11
C LEU A 64 -8.19 -3.97 -7.97
N GLU A 65 -9.19 -4.74 -7.56
CA GLU A 65 -9.79 -5.83 -8.35
C GLU A 65 -8.73 -6.74 -9.00
N LEU A 66 -7.73 -7.16 -8.21
CA LEU A 66 -6.62 -7.99 -8.70
C LEU A 66 -7.13 -9.39 -9.03
N THR A 67 -6.61 -10.00 -10.10
CA THR A 67 -7.00 -11.33 -10.59
C THR A 67 -5.93 -12.40 -10.36
N GLY A 68 -4.73 -12.00 -9.94
CA GLY A 68 -3.57 -12.86 -9.75
C GLY A 68 -2.54 -12.78 -10.89
N SER A 69 -2.82 -12.00 -11.93
CA SER A 69 -1.92 -11.83 -13.10
C SER A 69 -1.19 -10.48 -13.12
N GLU A 70 -1.53 -9.59 -12.20
CA GLU A 70 -1.06 -8.21 -12.20
C GLU A 70 0.34 -8.05 -11.64
N ARG A 71 1.04 -7.07 -12.19
CA ARG A 71 2.25 -6.46 -11.65
C ARG A 71 1.84 -5.21 -10.87
N VAL A 72 2.10 -5.20 -9.57
CA VAL A 72 1.66 -4.13 -8.67
C VAL A 72 2.85 -3.35 -8.14
N LEU A 73 2.79 -2.02 -8.19
CA LEU A 73 3.73 -1.14 -7.48
C LEU A 73 3.10 -0.64 -6.18
N GLU A 74 3.82 -0.75 -5.08
CA GLU A 74 3.51 -0.07 -3.82
C GLU A 74 4.52 1.05 -3.56
N VAL A 75 4.03 2.27 -3.35
CA VAL A 75 4.81 3.45 -2.95
C VAL A 75 4.65 3.67 -1.46
N GLY A 76 5.76 3.66 -0.71
CA GLY A 76 5.77 3.75 0.75
C GLY A 76 5.46 2.42 1.42
N SER A 77 6.28 1.39 1.18
CA SER A 77 6.01 0.02 1.67
C SER A 77 6.08 -0.11 3.19
N GLY A 78 6.72 0.82 3.89
CA GLY A 78 6.83 0.84 5.34
C GLY A 78 7.37 -0.46 5.91
N CYS A 79 6.55 -1.14 6.72
CA CYS A 79 6.90 -2.46 7.27
C CYS A 79 6.70 -3.63 6.30
N GLY A 80 6.13 -3.40 5.10
CA GLY A 80 5.86 -4.43 4.10
C GLY A 80 4.52 -5.18 4.26
N TYR A 81 3.63 -4.74 5.15
CA TYR A 81 2.36 -5.45 5.39
C TYR A 81 1.43 -5.41 4.17
N MET A 82 1.26 -4.23 3.54
CA MET A 82 0.44 -4.12 2.33
C MET A 82 1.07 -4.95 1.20
N ALA A 83 2.40 -4.90 1.02
CA ALA A 83 3.10 -5.75 0.06
C ALA A 83 2.83 -7.24 0.29
N ALA A 84 2.84 -7.70 1.56
CA ALA A 84 2.52 -9.09 1.91
C ALA A 84 1.07 -9.46 1.57
N VAL A 85 0.10 -8.59 1.82
CA VAL A 85 -1.30 -8.79 1.43
C VAL A 85 -1.42 -8.85 -0.10
N LEU A 86 -0.83 -7.90 -0.81
CA LEU A 86 -0.84 -7.85 -2.27
C LEU A 86 -0.16 -9.06 -2.91
N SER A 87 0.87 -9.62 -2.26
CA SER A 87 1.59 -10.80 -2.77
C SER A 87 0.72 -12.04 -2.92
N THR A 88 -0.36 -12.14 -2.13
CA THR A 88 -1.33 -13.23 -2.24
C THR A 88 -2.38 -13.02 -3.34
N LEU A 89 -2.45 -11.80 -3.91
CA LEU A 89 -3.50 -11.36 -4.84
C LEU A 89 -2.96 -11.06 -6.24
N ALA A 90 -1.65 -10.88 -6.38
CA ALA A 90 -0.99 -10.43 -7.60
C ALA A 90 0.08 -11.43 -8.08
N LEU A 91 0.47 -11.32 -9.35
CA LEU A 91 1.58 -12.08 -9.91
C LEU A 91 2.92 -11.66 -9.28
N GLN A 92 3.15 -10.36 -9.21
CA GLN A 92 4.39 -9.77 -8.69
C GLN A 92 4.11 -8.43 -8.03
N VAL A 93 4.72 -8.19 -6.88
CA VAL A 93 4.65 -6.92 -6.15
C VAL A 93 6.03 -6.28 -6.11
N TYR A 94 6.07 -4.99 -6.43
CA TYR A 94 7.26 -4.14 -6.35
C TYR A 94 6.95 -3.06 -5.32
N GLY A 95 7.84 -2.88 -4.34
CA GLY A 95 7.65 -1.88 -3.30
C GLY A 95 8.83 -0.92 -3.22
N VAL A 96 8.57 0.35 -3.02
CA VAL A 96 9.61 1.37 -2.79
C VAL A 96 9.41 2.00 -1.42
N GLU A 97 10.46 1.98 -0.61
CA GLU A 97 10.49 2.57 0.73
C GLU A 97 11.65 3.56 0.84
N LEU A 98 11.35 4.76 1.35
CA LEU A 98 12.34 5.83 1.48
C LEU A 98 13.28 5.63 2.68
N GLU A 99 12.75 5.10 3.80
CA GLU A 99 13.51 4.89 5.04
C GLU A 99 14.32 3.58 4.99
N PRO A 100 15.67 3.63 4.97
CA PRO A 100 16.49 2.43 4.83
C PRO A 100 16.23 1.37 5.92
N GLU A 101 16.05 1.79 7.17
CA GLU A 101 15.80 0.86 8.29
C GLU A 101 14.44 0.16 8.18
N LEU A 102 13.39 0.86 7.68
CA LEU A 102 12.08 0.26 7.40
C LEU A 102 12.19 -0.71 6.22
N HIS A 103 12.87 -0.32 5.15
CA HIS A 103 13.13 -1.19 4.01
C HIS A 103 13.83 -2.50 4.42
N GLU A 104 14.95 -2.42 5.13
CA GLU A 104 15.67 -3.61 5.59
C GLU A 104 14.81 -4.51 6.49
N ARG A 105 14.02 -3.90 7.39
CA ARG A 105 13.10 -4.62 8.25
C ARG A 105 12.01 -5.32 7.45
N ALA A 106 11.42 -4.64 6.46
CA ALA A 106 10.39 -5.20 5.59
C ALA A 106 10.92 -6.38 4.79
N VAL A 107 12.13 -6.28 4.20
CA VAL A 107 12.78 -7.39 3.48
C VAL A 107 12.92 -8.63 4.37
N ARG A 108 13.41 -8.46 5.61
CA ARG A 108 13.55 -9.58 6.55
C ARG A 108 12.20 -10.21 6.92
N ILE A 109 11.17 -9.40 7.16
CA ILE A 109 9.85 -9.91 7.53
C ILE A 109 9.20 -10.64 6.35
N LEU A 110 9.23 -10.07 5.16
CA LEU A 110 8.66 -10.67 3.94
C LEU A 110 9.31 -12.02 3.63
N ALA A 111 10.63 -12.12 3.73
CA ALA A 111 11.33 -13.39 3.59
C ALA A 111 10.89 -14.41 4.64
N ARG A 112 10.75 -14.00 5.90
CA ARG A 112 10.30 -14.86 7.02
C ARG A 112 8.87 -15.39 6.82
N VAL A 113 7.98 -14.59 6.25
CA VAL A 113 6.58 -14.99 6.00
C VAL A 113 6.39 -15.67 4.63
N GLY A 114 7.47 -15.87 3.87
CA GLY A 114 7.46 -16.63 2.62
C GLY A 114 6.91 -15.87 1.40
N CYS A 115 6.94 -14.55 1.38
CA CYS A 115 6.55 -13.75 0.22
C CYS A 115 7.64 -13.78 -0.86
N SER A 116 7.61 -14.76 -1.75
CA SER A 116 8.62 -14.98 -2.79
C SER A 116 8.44 -14.10 -4.05
N ASN A 117 7.24 -13.51 -4.24
CA ASN A 117 6.90 -12.64 -5.37
C ASN A 117 6.85 -11.16 -4.96
N VAL A 118 7.62 -10.76 -3.96
CA VAL A 118 7.78 -9.35 -3.56
C VAL A 118 9.23 -8.91 -3.77
N SER A 119 9.44 -7.81 -4.47
CA SER A 119 10.73 -7.13 -4.60
C SER A 119 10.63 -5.75 -3.96
N LEU A 120 11.57 -5.40 -3.08
CA LEU A 120 11.62 -4.08 -2.46
C LEU A 120 12.88 -3.33 -2.88
N ALA A 121 12.75 -2.02 -3.08
CA ALA A 121 13.84 -1.07 -3.26
C ALA A 121 13.82 0.01 -2.19
N CYS A 122 15.01 0.44 -1.76
CA CYS A 122 15.16 1.63 -0.93
C CYS A 122 15.34 2.85 -1.85
N GLY A 123 14.45 3.86 -1.73
CA GLY A 123 14.52 5.06 -2.58
C GLY A 123 13.27 5.92 -2.56
N ASP A 124 13.27 6.96 -3.39
CA ASP A 124 12.15 7.91 -3.52
C ASP A 124 10.99 7.28 -4.32
N GLY A 125 9.95 6.84 -3.61
CA GLY A 125 8.75 6.26 -4.22
C GLY A 125 7.99 7.22 -5.14
N ALA A 126 8.23 8.54 -5.06
CA ALA A 126 7.65 9.49 -6.00
C ALA A 126 8.19 9.30 -7.43
N GLN A 127 9.35 8.63 -7.60
CA GLN A 127 9.92 8.25 -8.88
C GLN A 127 9.31 6.93 -9.43
N GLY A 128 8.54 6.21 -8.59
CA GLY A 128 8.10 4.85 -8.93
C GLY A 128 9.26 3.87 -9.04
N TRP A 129 9.17 2.93 -10.00
CA TRP A 129 10.22 1.97 -10.30
C TRP A 129 10.28 1.69 -11.81
N PRO A 130 10.92 2.60 -12.59
CA PRO A 130 10.87 2.59 -14.06
C PRO A 130 11.31 1.27 -14.71
N GLU A 131 12.33 0.60 -14.13
CA GLU A 131 12.90 -0.63 -14.66
C GLU A 131 11.91 -1.80 -14.68
N HIS A 132 10.85 -1.70 -13.87
CA HIS A 132 9.81 -2.72 -13.76
C HIS A 132 8.47 -2.30 -14.36
N ALA A 133 8.39 -1.09 -14.93
CA ALA A 133 7.18 -0.64 -15.63
C ALA A 133 6.94 -1.46 -16.92
N PRO A 134 5.68 -1.52 -17.42
CA PRO A 134 4.48 -0.94 -16.83
C PRO A 134 3.88 -1.77 -15.69
N PHE A 135 3.12 -1.10 -14.81
CA PHE A 135 2.36 -1.73 -13.73
C PHE A 135 0.85 -1.76 -14.04
N ASP A 136 0.19 -2.85 -13.72
CA ASP A 136 -1.27 -2.98 -13.89
C ASP A 136 -2.05 -2.27 -12.79
N ALA A 137 -1.45 -2.20 -11.60
CA ALA A 137 -2.01 -1.49 -10.47
C ALA A 137 -0.89 -0.80 -9.66
N ILE A 138 -1.25 0.34 -9.03
CA ILE A 138 -0.34 1.09 -8.15
C ILE A 138 -1.08 1.43 -6.86
N VAL A 139 -0.41 1.25 -5.72
CA VAL A 139 -0.88 1.63 -4.39
C VAL A 139 0.05 2.68 -3.82
N LEU A 140 -0.49 3.78 -3.32
CA LEU A 140 0.25 4.66 -2.43
C LEU A 140 -0.19 4.39 -0.99
N SER A 141 0.73 3.90 -0.19
CA SER A 141 0.56 3.70 1.26
C SER A 141 0.88 4.98 2.06
N CYS A 142 0.89 6.13 1.39
CA CYS A 142 1.12 7.48 1.91
C CYS A 142 0.27 8.48 1.13
N ALA A 143 -0.01 9.65 1.71
CA ALA A 143 -0.85 10.68 1.11
C ALA A 143 -0.08 11.58 0.15
N ALA A 144 -0.70 11.91 -0.98
CA ALA A 144 -0.18 12.87 -1.94
C ALA A 144 -1.19 14.00 -2.20
N THR A 145 -0.70 15.20 -2.53
CA THR A 145 -1.56 16.34 -2.90
C THR A 145 -2.19 16.22 -4.29
N GLY A 146 -1.75 15.23 -5.06
CA GLY A 146 -2.24 14.89 -6.39
C GLY A 146 -1.64 13.57 -6.86
N ILE A 147 -2.03 13.09 -8.03
CA ILE A 147 -1.48 11.86 -8.61
C ILE A 147 0.00 12.11 -8.96
N PRO A 148 0.97 11.35 -8.38
CA PRO A 148 2.38 11.53 -8.71
C PRO A 148 2.65 11.23 -10.20
N ALA A 149 3.41 12.12 -10.85
CA ALA A 149 3.59 12.07 -12.30
C ALA A 149 4.31 10.78 -12.75
N GLU A 150 5.41 10.42 -12.10
CA GLU A 150 6.22 9.28 -12.50
C GLU A 150 5.49 7.93 -12.31
N PRO A 151 4.87 7.62 -11.15
CA PRO A 151 4.01 6.43 -11.04
C PRO A 151 2.86 6.42 -12.05
N TRP A 152 2.25 7.59 -12.34
CA TRP A 152 1.20 7.65 -13.35
C TRP A 152 1.68 7.31 -14.76
N LEU A 153 2.88 7.75 -15.15
CA LEU A 153 3.48 7.41 -16.44
C LEU A 153 3.78 5.90 -16.53
N GLN A 154 4.20 5.30 -15.42
CA GLN A 154 4.50 3.87 -15.30
C GLN A 154 3.25 2.96 -15.22
N LEU A 155 2.05 3.54 -15.02
CA LEU A 155 0.80 2.79 -15.00
C LEU A 155 0.41 2.36 -16.42
N ALA A 156 0.08 1.09 -16.59
CA ALA A 156 -0.41 0.53 -17.87
C ALA A 156 -1.71 1.20 -18.32
N MET A 157 -1.98 1.17 -19.62
CA MET A 157 -3.30 1.54 -20.13
C MET A 157 -4.36 0.55 -19.62
N GLY A 158 -5.45 1.07 -19.08
CA GLY A 158 -6.45 0.26 -18.35
C GLY A 158 -6.11 -0.02 -16.89
N GLY A 159 -4.88 0.30 -16.46
CA GLY A 159 -4.43 0.15 -15.10
C GLY A 159 -5.10 1.10 -14.11
N ARG A 160 -4.89 0.86 -12.83
CA ARG A 160 -5.52 1.62 -11.73
C ARG A 160 -4.52 1.99 -10.65
N ILE A 161 -4.68 3.19 -10.12
CA ILE A 161 -3.91 3.68 -8.98
C ILE A 161 -4.87 4.04 -7.86
N ILE A 162 -4.56 3.59 -6.64
CA ILE A 162 -5.30 3.95 -5.43
C ILE A 162 -4.38 4.74 -4.50
N LEU A 163 -4.88 5.85 -4.00
CA LEU A 163 -4.10 6.73 -3.14
C LEU A 163 -4.96 7.57 -2.21
N PRO A 164 -4.47 7.89 -0.99
CA PRO A 164 -4.99 8.98 -0.18
C PRO A 164 -4.58 10.31 -0.83
N MET A 165 -5.57 11.13 -1.20
CA MET A 165 -5.32 12.44 -1.82
C MET A 165 -5.79 13.58 -0.92
N GLY A 166 -4.91 14.53 -0.67
CA GLY A 166 -5.17 15.72 0.15
C GLY A 166 -3.90 16.27 0.79
N ALA A 167 -3.99 17.46 1.37
CA ALA A 167 -2.88 18.06 2.10
C ALA A 167 -2.66 17.37 3.46
N PRO A 168 -1.43 17.37 4.02
CA PRO A 168 -1.11 16.67 5.26
C PRO A 168 -1.93 17.10 6.50
N GLN A 169 -2.44 18.33 6.50
CA GLN A 169 -3.20 18.92 7.62
C GLN A 169 -4.72 18.96 7.36
N GLU A 170 -5.17 18.42 6.23
CA GLU A 170 -6.57 18.35 5.85
C GLU A 170 -7.07 16.90 5.87
N THR A 171 -8.39 16.75 5.85
CA THR A 171 -9.00 15.44 5.64
C THR A 171 -8.65 14.98 4.22
N GLN A 172 -7.90 13.89 4.12
CA GLN A 172 -7.59 13.27 2.85
C GLN A 172 -8.76 12.38 2.40
N GLU A 173 -8.86 12.15 1.12
CA GLU A 173 -9.83 11.25 0.53
C GLU A 173 -9.13 10.08 -0.17
N LEU A 174 -9.53 8.87 0.16
CA LEU A 174 -9.08 7.69 -0.59
C LEU A 174 -9.73 7.71 -1.97
N ILE A 175 -8.93 7.75 -3.01
CA ILE A 175 -9.40 7.77 -4.39
C ILE A 175 -8.83 6.60 -5.19
N LEU A 176 -9.66 6.07 -6.09
CA LEU A 176 -9.26 5.13 -7.12
C LEU A 176 -9.30 5.84 -8.47
N VAL A 177 -8.20 5.79 -9.21
CA VAL A 177 -8.08 6.39 -10.54
C VAL A 177 -7.76 5.30 -11.56
N ARG A 178 -8.58 5.17 -12.60
CA ARG A 178 -8.34 4.27 -13.72
C ARG A 178 -7.81 5.05 -14.92
N LYS A 179 -6.72 4.55 -15.51
CA LYS A 179 -6.13 5.11 -16.74
C LYS A 179 -6.89 4.61 -17.94
N THR A 180 -7.42 5.53 -18.74
CA THR A 180 -8.23 5.19 -19.92
C THR A 180 -7.68 5.87 -21.18
N PRO A 181 -7.99 5.39 -22.39
CA PRO A 181 -7.59 6.04 -23.64
C PRO A 181 -8.08 7.51 -23.78
N ARG A 182 -9.11 7.89 -23.01
CA ARG A 182 -9.70 9.24 -23.02
C ARG A 182 -9.25 10.09 -21.82
N GLY A 183 -8.24 9.65 -21.04
CA GLY A 183 -7.75 10.33 -19.83
C GLY A 183 -7.89 9.45 -18.59
N SER A 184 -8.40 9.99 -17.49
CA SER A 184 -8.55 9.28 -16.23
C SER A 184 -10.00 9.28 -15.74
N ARG A 185 -10.41 8.20 -15.08
CA ARG A 185 -11.68 8.11 -14.34
C ARG A 185 -11.38 8.03 -12.85
N ILE A 186 -11.88 9.00 -12.10
CA ILE A 186 -11.67 9.10 -10.65
C ILE A 186 -12.93 8.63 -9.93
N THR A 187 -12.75 7.77 -8.93
CA THR A 187 -13.79 7.32 -7.99
C THR A 187 -13.34 7.71 -6.59
N ARG A 188 -14.16 8.51 -5.90
CA ARG A 188 -13.96 8.88 -4.50
C ARG A 188 -14.56 7.80 -3.61
N MET A 189 -13.82 7.36 -2.60
CA MET A 189 -14.24 6.21 -1.77
C MET A 189 -14.63 6.63 -0.37
N MET A 190 -13.68 7.15 0.42
CA MET A 190 -13.93 7.48 1.82
C MET A 190 -12.89 8.46 2.36
N PRO A 191 -13.22 9.22 3.42
CA PRO A 191 -12.23 10.02 4.16
C PRO A 191 -11.20 9.12 4.85
N VAL A 192 -9.93 9.55 4.83
CA VAL A 192 -8.79 8.84 5.43
C VAL A 192 -7.78 9.81 6.02
N SER A 193 -6.82 9.28 6.79
CA SER A 193 -5.68 10.04 7.30
C SER A 193 -4.42 9.19 7.17
N PHE A 194 -3.49 9.65 6.34
CA PHE A 194 -2.20 9.00 6.08
C PHE A 194 -1.04 9.96 6.32
N VAL A 195 0.12 9.40 6.60
CA VAL A 195 1.38 10.12 6.57
C VAL A 195 1.65 10.65 5.15
N PRO A 196 2.30 11.82 4.98
CA PRO A 196 2.55 12.38 3.65
C PRO A 196 3.59 11.57 2.87
N LEU A 197 3.46 11.57 1.55
CA LEU A 197 4.50 11.11 0.64
C LEU A 197 5.73 12.01 0.80
N ARG A 198 6.84 11.43 1.27
CA ARG A 198 8.15 12.07 1.44
C ARG A 198 9.00 11.80 0.20
N LYS A 199 9.97 12.70 -0.05
CA LYS A 199 10.96 12.60 -1.14
C LYS A 199 12.36 12.63 -0.56
N ASP A 200 13.36 12.21 -1.33
CA ASP A 200 14.76 12.21 -0.89
C ASP A 200 15.22 13.56 -0.31
N ARG A 201 14.79 14.67 -0.91
CA ARG A 201 15.09 16.04 -0.43
C ARG A 201 14.49 16.37 0.93
N ASP A 202 13.56 15.57 1.42
CA ASP A 202 12.87 15.76 2.68
C ASP A 202 13.53 14.96 3.83
N LEU A 203 14.58 14.18 3.53
CA LEU A 203 15.38 13.48 4.53
C LEU A 203 16.30 14.49 5.23
N PRO A 204 16.46 14.41 6.58
CA PRO A 204 17.48 15.20 7.28
C PRO A 204 18.87 14.76 6.83
N CYS A 205 19.73 15.75 6.53
CA CYS A 205 21.14 15.53 6.22
C CYS A 205 21.90 14.97 7.42
#